data_873720260e998f5e29d49b36182a3814
#
_entry.id   873720260e998f5e29d49b36182a3814
#
_cell.length_a   1.000
_cell.length_b   1.000
_cell.length_c   1.000
_cell.angle_alpha   90.00
_cell.angle_beta   90.00
_cell.angle_gamma   90.00
#
_symmetry.space_group_name_H-M   'P 1'
#
loop_
_entity.id
_entity.type
_entity.pdbx_description
1 polymer ?
#
loop_
_entity_poly.entity_id
_entity_poly.type
_entity_poly.pdbx_seq_one_letter_code
_entity_poly.pdbx_strand_id
1 'polypeptide(L)'
;MAEKKIVGVKGMEDLFDPVEVRKWLKVERAARRVFAPAGFREIRTPILEDAALFERSVGETTEIVEKEMYTLLDRNEHKLAMRPEGTAPVVRAFVEHFTSHNVNEGRFLYMGPMFRYERPQKGRLRQFHQIGAEIFGSDHPLLDAEMILLIHQLFEDLGLEGVQLNLNSLGSKEDRKKYRQALAAFLDGVQEKLCDDCRRRIQRNPLRALDCKKPGCAEATKGAPLYSDHLSPESREHFAAVQAALAAHDVPFTLNPRLVRGLDYYEKTVFEFTSGELGAQNAVAGGGRYNDLVHELGGPAVPAIGFALGMERLLAILPAQAVAGDEAPRVYLVGLDAESDRLLFEQLKPLRESGATVELDF
;
A
#
# COMPACT_ATOMS: atom_id res chain seq x y z
N MET A 1 -33.17 -24.15 22.28
CA MET A 1 -32.35 -23.88 21.10
C MET A 1 -30.97 -23.48 21.62
N ALA A 2 -29.89 -24.19 21.22
CA ALA A 2 -28.54 -23.75 21.61
C ALA A 2 -28.26 -22.39 20.99
N GLU A 3 -27.87 -21.42 21.81
CA GLU A 3 -27.46 -20.10 21.33
C GLU A 3 -26.32 -20.26 20.32
N LYS A 4 -26.48 -19.65 19.13
CA LYS A 4 -25.46 -19.70 18.09
C LYS A 4 -24.25 -18.91 18.57
N LYS A 5 -23.08 -19.55 18.67
CA LYS A 5 -21.83 -18.89 19.05
C LYS A 5 -21.56 -17.71 18.11
N ILE A 6 -21.31 -16.53 18.67
CA ILE A 6 -20.86 -15.36 17.93
C ILE A 6 -19.40 -15.57 17.56
N VAL A 7 -19.08 -15.37 16.29
CA VAL A 7 -17.73 -15.52 15.74
C VAL A 7 -17.34 -14.26 14.94
N GLY A 8 -16.07 -14.06 14.71
CA GLY A 8 -15.55 -12.93 13.93
C GLY A 8 -16.09 -12.89 12.50
N VAL A 9 -16.05 -11.73 11.88
CA VAL A 9 -16.47 -11.51 10.50
C VAL A 9 -15.48 -12.20 9.56
N LYS A 10 -15.99 -12.95 8.59
CA LYS A 10 -15.14 -13.68 7.63
C LYS A 10 -14.19 -12.75 6.89
N GLY A 11 -12.88 -13.03 6.96
CA GLY A 11 -11.82 -12.25 6.34
C GLY A 11 -11.42 -11.00 7.15
N MET A 12 -11.83 -10.94 8.40
CA MET A 12 -11.33 -10.01 9.43
C MET A 12 -10.81 -10.88 10.57
N GLU A 13 -9.53 -10.75 10.90
CA GLU A 13 -8.84 -11.64 11.81
C GLU A 13 -8.38 -10.89 13.05
N ASP A 14 -8.45 -11.57 14.21
CA ASP A 14 -7.90 -11.07 15.46
C ASP A 14 -6.39 -11.31 15.46
N LEU A 15 -5.62 -10.31 15.83
CA LEU A 15 -4.17 -10.42 16.04
C LEU A 15 -3.86 -10.47 17.53
N PHE A 16 -3.61 -11.66 18.07
CA PHE A 16 -3.38 -11.88 19.50
C PHE A 16 -2.20 -12.80 19.82
N ASP A 17 -1.74 -13.60 18.86
CA ASP A 17 -0.57 -14.44 19.06
C ASP A 17 0.67 -13.61 19.35
N PRO A 18 1.41 -13.84 20.46
CA PRO A 18 2.54 -12.99 20.86
C PRO A 18 3.67 -12.95 19.84
N VAL A 19 3.89 -14.02 19.08
CA VAL A 19 4.93 -14.07 18.05
C VAL A 19 4.51 -13.22 16.86
N GLU A 20 3.27 -13.37 16.40
CA GLU A 20 2.74 -12.57 15.30
C GLU A 20 2.68 -11.08 15.67
N VAL A 21 2.21 -10.74 16.87
CA VAL A 21 2.20 -9.34 17.34
C VAL A 21 3.61 -8.73 17.34
N ARG A 22 4.64 -9.49 17.77
CA ARG A 22 6.03 -9.01 17.72
C ARG A 22 6.51 -8.74 16.29
N LYS A 23 6.14 -9.60 15.31
CA LYS A 23 6.45 -9.36 13.89
C LYS A 23 5.84 -8.06 13.40
N TRP A 24 4.58 -7.80 13.72
CA TRP A 24 3.89 -6.56 13.41
C TRP A 24 4.62 -5.34 13.96
N LEU A 25 4.88 -5.33 15.27
CA LEU A 25 5.56 -4.24 15.95
C LEU A 25 6.96 -4.00 15.39
N LYS A 26 7.69 -5.05 14.99
CA LYS A 26 9.00 -4.93 14.36
C LYS A 26 8.92 -4.22 13.03
N VAL A 27 8.00 -4.60 12.15
CA VAL A 27 7.80 -3.95 10.86
C VAL A 27 7.41 -2.49 11.02
N GLU A 28 6.48 -2.18 11.93
CA GLU A 28 6.08 -0.80 12.21
C GLU A 28 7.24 0.06 12.76
N ARG A 29 8.07 -0.50 13.65
CA ARG A 29 9.26 0.18 14.18
C ARG A 29 10.30 0.42 13.08
N ALA A 30 10.54 -0.58 12.22
CA ALA A 30 11.45 -0.44 11.09
C ALA A 30 10.99 0.65 10.13
N ALA A 31 9.70 0.71 9.78
CA ALA A 31 9.16 1.77 8.95
C ALA A 31 9.37 3.16 9.56
N ARG A 32 9.06 3.35 10.85
CA ARG A 32 9.34 4.63 11.52
C ARG A 32 10.82 4.99 11.53
N ARG A 33 11.69 4.01 11.75
CA ARG A 33 13.16 4.20 11.78
C ARG A 33 13.70 4.64 10.42
N VAL A 34 13.18 4.12 9.32
CA VAL A 34 13.61 4.47 7.96
C VAL A 34 13.04 5.82 7.52
N PHE A 35 11.75 6.04 7.72
CA PHE A 35 11.07 7.21 7.17
C PHE A 35 11.21 8.48 8.01
N ALA A 36 11.34 8.40 9.33
CA ALA A 36 11.45 9.58 10.18
C ALA A 36 12.72 10.41 9.90
N PRO A 37 13.93 9.84 9.73
CA PRO A 37 15.12 10.60 9.36
C PRO A 37 15.03 11.28 7.98
N ALA A 38 14.20 10.73 7.08
CA ALA A 38 13.92 11.32 5.77
C ALA A 38 12.86 12.45 5.83
N GLY A 39 12.48 12.89 7.03
CA GLY A 39 11.56 14.02 7.25
C GLY A 39 10.08 13.67 7.21
N PHE A 40 9.72 12.38 7.19
CA PHE A 40 8.32 11.98 7.23
C PHE A 40 7.73 12.10 8.63
N ARG A 41 6.53 12.67 8.70
CA ARG A 41 5.70 12.76 9.91
C ARG A 41 4.58 11.73 9.84
N GLU A 42 4.32 11.04 10.94
CA GLU A 42 3.20 10.09 10.99
C GLU A 42 1.86 10.87 10.92
N ILE A 43 0.98 10.42 10.04
CA ILE A 43 -0.40 10.90 9.92
C ILE A 43 -1.37 9.75 10.16
N ARG A 44 -2.46 10.03 10.87
CA ARG A 44 -3.54 9.07 11.13
C ARG A 44 -4.85 9.68 10.64
N THR A 45 -5.38 9.12 9.56
CA THR A 45 -6.66 9.52 8.98
C THR A 45 -7.81 8.68 9.53
N PRO A 46 -9.05 9.17 9.54
CA PRO A 46 -10.22 8.38 9.92
C PRO A 46 -10.36 7.09 9.11
N ILE A 47 -11.03 6.11 9.71
CA ILE A 47 -11.40 4.85 9.02
C ILE A 47 -12.58 5.09 8.08
N LEU A 48 -13.54 5.92 8.51
CA LEU A 48 -14.70 6.32 7.72
C LEU A 48 -14.44 7.66 7.04
N GLU A 49 -14.71 7.70 5.76
CA GLU A 49 -14.60 8.88 4.91
C GLU A 49 -15.87 9.01 4.06
N ASP A 50 -16.08 10.17 3.45
CA ASP A 50 -17.11 10.32 2.44
C ASP A 50 -16.83 9.37 1.24
N ALA A 51 -17.84 8.64 0.78
CA ALA A 51 -17.65 7.69 -0.32
C ALA A 51 -17.18 8.36 -1.61
N ALA A 52 -17.58 9.62 -1.83
CA ALA A 52 -17.18 10.42 -2.99
C ALA A 52 -15.66 10.67 -3.02
N LEU A 53 -14.96 10.62 -1.88
CA LEU A 53 -13.50 10.71 -1.83
C LEU A 53 -12.87 9.61 -2.71
N PHE A 54 -13.31 8.38 -2.54
CA PHE A 54 -12.76 7.23 -3.27
C PHE A 54 -13.31 7.13 -4.69
N GLU A 55 -14.56 7.49 -4.92
CA GLU A 55 -15.16 7.51 -6.25
C GLU A 55 -14.38 8.47 -7.19
N ARG A 56 -13.98 9.65 -6.68
CA ARG A 56 -13.20 10.63 -7.45
C ARG A 56 -11.72 10.25 -7.58
N SER A 57 -11.08 9.77 -6.53
CA SER A 57 -9.65 9.53 -6.51
C SER A 57 -9.24 8.20 -7.13
N VAL A 58 -9.88 7.11 -6.73
CA VAL A 58 -9.52 5.75 -7.16
C VAL A 58 -9.99 5.47 -8.59
N GLY A 59 -11.05 6.14 -9.01
CA GLY A 59 -11.70 5.98 -10.32
C GLY A 59 -12.95 5.09 -10.26
N GLU A 60 -14.06 5.63 -10.76
CA GLU A 60 -15.39 4.99 -10.73
C GLU A 60 -15.42 3.59 -11.40
N THR A 61 -14.51 3.34 -12.35
CA THR A 61 -14.46 2.07 -13.11
C THR A 61 -13.51 1.03 -12.54
N THR A 62 -12.93 1.30 -11.38
CA THR A 62 -12.04 0.35 -10.70
C THR A 62 -12.84 -0.73 -9.97
N GLU A 63 -12.27 -1.93 -9.83
CA GLU A 63 -12.91 -3.01 -9.05
C GLU A 63 -13.16 -2.60 -7.60
N ILE A 64 -12.27 -1.79 -7.06
CA ILE A 64 -12.37 -1.27 -5.69
C ILE A 64 -13.67 -0.49 -5.53
N VAL A 65 -13.92 0.50 -6.39
CA VAL A 65 -15.11 1.36 -6.30
C VAL A 65 -16.37 0.62 -6.71
N GLU A 66 -16.32 -0.17 -7.80
CA GLU A 66 -17.49 -0.87 -8.29
C GLU A 66 -18.01 -2.00 -7.38
N LYS A 67 -17.10 -2.70 -6.65
CA LYS A 67 -17.43 -3.98 -6.01
C LYS A 67 -16.86 -4.20 -4.62
N GLU A 68 -15.78 -3.52 -4.25
CA GLU A 68 -15.02 -3.89 -3.06
C GLU A 68 -15.14 -2.90 -1.90
N MET A 69 -15.67 -1.69 -2.12
CA MET A 69 -15.89 -0.74 -1.04
C MET A 69 -16.98 -1.21 -0.07
N TYR A 70 -16.68 -1.13 1.24
CA TYR A 70 -17.71 -1.17 2.27
C TYR A 70 -18.33 0.21 2.40
N THR A 71 -19.58 0.36 2.02
CA THR A 71 -20.35 1.60 2.14
C THR A 71 -21.47 1.47 3.14
N LEU A 72 -21.79 2.56 3.82
CA LEU A 72 -22.90 2.68 4.78
C LEU A 72 -23.54 4.07 4.67
N LEU A 73 -24.78 4.19 5.10
CA LEU A 73 -25.45 5.47 5.26
C LEU A 73 -25.37 5.90 6.73
N ASP A 74 -25.05 7.16 6.99
CA ASP A 74 -25.17 7.74 8.31
C ASP A 74 -26.64 8.06 8.63
N ARG A 75 -26.90 8.65 9.81
CA ARG A 75 -28.27 9.02 10.23
C ARG A 75 -28.91 10.12 9.36
N ASN A 76 -28.11 10.85 8.61
CA ASN A 76 -28.55 11.91 7.70
C ASN A 76 -28.51 11.48 6.24
N GLU A 77 -28.45 10.15 6.01
CA GLU A 77 -28.40 9.52 4.67
C GLU A 77 -27.13 9.89 3.85
N HIS A 78 -26.08 10.40 4.49
CA HIS A 78 -24.80 10.60 3.81
C HIS A 78 -24.12 9.26 3.56
N LYS A 79 -23.63 9.06 2.34
CA LYS A 79 -22.93 7.84 1.93
C LYS A 79 -21.48 7.90 2.38
N LEU A 80 -21.14 7.09 3.38
CA LEU A 80 -19.79 6.91 3.88
C LEU A 80 -19.19 5.62 3.35
N ALA A 81 -17.86 5.54 3.35
CA ALA A 81 -17.12 4.32 3.05
C ALA A 81 -16.05 4.05 4.10
N MET A 82 -15.84 2.78 4.42
CA MET A 82 -14.62 2.37 5.11
C MET A 82 -13.47 2.44 4.11
N ARG A 83 -12.38 3.13 4.47
CA ARG A 83 -11.25 3.40 3.55
C ARG A 83 -10.69 2.12 2.94
N PRO A 84 -10.67 1.98 1.60
CA PRO A 84 -10.12 0.82 0.91
C PRO A 84 -8.62 0.93 0.65
N GLU A 85 -8.03 2.12 0.89
CA GLU A 85 -6.61 2.44 0.73
C GLU A 85 -6.28 3.72 1.51
N GLY A 86 -5.00 4.07 1.65
CA GLY A 86 -4.57 5.17 2.52
C GLY A 86 -4.22 6.48 1.82
N THR A 87 -3.90 6.47 0.51
CA THR A 87 -3.44 7.65 -0.23
C THR A 87 -4.51 8.75 -0.30
N ALA A 88 -5.73 8.41 -0.73
CA ALA A 88 -6.82 9.39 -0.86
C ALA A 88 -7.16 10.09 0.47
N PRO A 89 -7.29 9.38 1.62
CA PRO A 89 -7.44 10.03 2.92
C PRO A 89 -6.29 10.97 3.30
N VAL A 90 -5.04 10.62 2.98
CA VAL A 90 -3.88 11.49 3.24
C VAL A 90 -3.93 12.73 2.35
N VAL A 91 -4.25 12.57 1.05
CA VAL A 91 -4.41 13.71 0.12
C VAL A 91 -5.55 14.63 0.58
N ARG A 92 -6.71 14.09 0.98
CA ARG A 92 -7.82 14.88 1.53
C ARG A 92 -7.37 15.66 2.78
N ALA A 93 -6.67 15.00 3.70
CA ALA A 93 -6.15 15.66 4.91
C ALA A 93 -5.11 16.74 4.57
N PHE A 94 -4.27 16.50 3.56
CA PHE A 94 -3.32 17.49 3.05
C PHE A 94 -4.06 18.72 2.48
N VAL A 95 -5.08 18.52 1.65
CA VAL A 95 -5.91 19.61 1.11
C VAL A 95 -6.58 20.40 2.24
N GLU A 96 -7.19 19.73 3.19
CA GLU A 96 -7.96 20.35 4.27
C GLU A 96 -7.09 21.12 5.26
N HIS A 97 -5.95 20.59 5.66
CA HIS A 97 -5.17 21.13 6.78
C HIS A 97 -3.89 21.87 6.39
N PHE A 98 -3.37 21.66 5.18
CA PHE A 98 -2.08 22.23 4.76
C PHE A 98 -2.26 23.25 3.64
N THR A 99 -2.88 22.87 2.52
CA THR A 99 -3.03 23.82 1.40
C THR A 99 -3.94 25.00 1.74
N SER A 100 -4.93 24.81 2.60
CA SER A 100 -5.76 25.88 3.15
C SER A 100 -4.96 26.95 3.92
N HIS A 101 -3.75 26.61 4.38
CA HIS A 101 -2.80 27.53 5.03
C HIS A 101 -1.60 27.89 4.13
N ASN A 102 -1.72 27.73 2.81
CA ASN A 102 -0.67 27.95 1.82
C ASN A 102 0.59 27.09 2.01
N VAL A 103 0.46 25.92 2.64
CA VAL A 103 1.54 24.92 2.75
C VAL A 103 1.34 23.89 1.65
N ASN A 104 2.21 23.91 0.63
CA ASN A 104 2.11 23.05 -0.55
C ASN A 104 3.16 21.94 -0.56
N GLU A 105 3.87 21.71 0.54
CA GLU A 105 4.88 20.68 0.71
C GLU A 105 4.59 19.84 1.94
N GLY A 106 4.92 18.55 1.87
CA GLY A 106 4.78 17.65 3.03
C GLY A 106 5.28 16.24 2.75
N ARG A 107 5.69 15.57 3.83
CA ARG A 107 6.07 14.16 3.81
C ARG A 107 5.33 13.45 4.93
N PHE A 108 4.51 12.48 4.59
CA PHE A 108 3.65 11.79 5.54
C PHE A 108 3.83 10.28 5.46
N LEU A 109 3.93 9.65 6.63
CA LEU A 109 3.91 8.20 6.81
C LEU A 109 2.60 7.82 7.48
N TYR A 110 1.89 6.84 6.96
CA TYR A 110 0.68 6.32 7.59
C TYR A 110 0.75 4.80 7.77
N MET A 111 0.07 4.33 8.81
CA MET A 111 -0.11 2.90 9.09
C MET A 111 -1.52 2.67 9.61
N GLY A 112 -2.14 1.58 9.20
CA GLY A 112 -3.43 1.20 9.75
C GLY A 112 -4.28 0.31 8.87
N PRO A 113 -5.49 -0.02 9.36
CA PRO A 113 -6.40 -0.94 8.68
C PRO A 113 -7.06 -0.30 7.46
N MET A 114 -7.24 -1.12 6.43
CA MET A 114 -7.99 -0.84 5.20
C MET A 114 -9.04 -1.94 5.01
N PHE A 115 -10.08 -1.65 4.21
CA PHE A 115 -11.24 -2.53 4.11
C PHE A 115 -11.67 -2.72 2.66
N ARG A 116 -11.65 -3.98 2.18
CA ARG A 116 -12.14 -4.34 0.83
C ARG A 116 -12.98 -5.60 0.89
N TYR A 117 -14.14 -5.59 0.27
CA TYR A 117 -15.01 -6.75 0.16
C TYR A 117 -14.48 -7.72 -0.90
N GLU A 118 -13.30 -8.28 -0.62
CA GLU A 118 -12.68 -9.28 -1.47
C GLU A 118 -13.02 -10.71 -1.01
N ARG A 119 -12.80 -11.67 -1.91
CA ARG A 119 -12.83 -13.09 -1.54
C ARG A 119 -11.57 -13.41 -0.72
N PRO A 120 -11.70 -13.79 0.58
CA PRO A 120 -10.55 -14.06 1.41
C PRO A 120 -9.69 -15.20 0.86
N GLN A 121 -8.38 -14.99 0.83
CA GLN A 121 -7.35 -15.95 0.46
C GLN A 121 -6.03 -15.54 1.12
N LYS A 122 -4.99 -16.40 1.04
CA LYS A 122 -3.68 -16.08 1.63
C LYS A 122 -3.17 -14.72 1.15
N GLY A 123 -2.88 -13.81 2.09
CA GLY A 123 -2.42 -12.44 1.80
C GLY A 123 -3.50 -11.49 1.25
N ARG A 124 -4.79 -11.88 1.27
CA ARG A 124 -5.94 -11.02 0.96
C ARG A 124 -7.04 -11.22 1.98
N LEU A 125 -7.23 -10.24 2.82
CA LEU A 125 -8.26 -10.18 3.83
C LEU A 125 -9.25 -9.07 3.51
N ARG A 126 -10.40 -9.07 4.15
CA ARG A 126 -11.40 -8.00 4.04
C ARG A 126 -11.06 -6.80 4.89
N GLN A 127 -10.44 -7.03 6.05
CA GLN A 127 -9.67 -6.05 6.78
C GLN A 127 -8.21 -6.44 6.65
N PHE A 128 -7.40 -5.54 6.13
CA PHE A 128 -5.95 -5.70 5.96
C PHE A 128 -5.27 -4.39 6.35
N HIS A 129 -3.96 -4.41 6.53
CA HIS A 129 -3.24 -3.23 6.95
C HIS A 129 -2.26 -2.77 5.89
N GLN A 130 -2.13 -1.46 5.79
CA GLN A 130 -1.12 -0.82 4.95
C GLN A 130 -0.15 0.00 5.79
N ILE A 131 1.11 0.00 5.36
CA ILE A 131 2.07 1.06 5.60
C ILE A 131 2.24 1.79 4.28
N GLY A 132 2.15 3.10 4.28
CA GLY A 132 2.38 3.92 3.09
C GLY A 132 2.98 5.27 3.43
N ALA A 133 3.57 5.89 2.45
CA ALA A 133 4.12 7.23 2.58
C ALA A 133 3.87 8.05 1.34
N GLU A 134 3.69 9.36 1.54
CA GLU A 134 3.35 10.32 0.50
C GLU A 134 4.28 11.54 0.61
N ILE A 135 4.82 12.02 -0.54
CA ILE A 135 5.58 13.25 -0.68
C ILE A 135 4.78 14.20 -1.56
N PHE A 136 4.56 15.42 -1.07
CA PHE A 136 3.88 16.50 -1.78
C PHE A 136 4.83 17.65 -2.07
N GLY A 137 4.61 18.37 -3.16
CA GLY A 137 5.21 19.68 -3.42
C GLY A 137 6.20 19.75 -4.57
N SER A 138 6.72 18.66 -5.07
CA SER A 138 7.72 18.69 -6.12
C SER A 138 7.56 17.57 -7.15
N ASP A 139 7.80 17.92 -8.40
CA ASP A 139 7.80 17.00 -9.55
C ASP A 139 9.23 16.52 -9.91
N HIS A 140 10.19 16.73 -9.04
CA HIS A 140 11.58 16.38 -9.31
C HIS A 140 11.79 14.85 -9.29
N PRO A 141 12.42 14.24 -10.33
CA PRO A 141 12.56 12.78 -10.47
C PRO A 141 13.35 12.12 -9.34
N LEU A 142 14.23 12.84 -8.65
CA LEU A 142 14.97 12.30 -7.51
C LEU A 142 14.07 11.96 -6.32
N LEU A 143 12.89 12.59 -6.20
CA LEU A 143 11.92 12.21 -5.17
C LEU A 143 11.27 10.84 -5.46
N ASP A 144 11.15 10.48 -6.74
CA ASP A 144 10.67 9.16 -7.13
C ASP A 144 11.70 8.10 -6.76
N ALA A 145 12.98 8.39 -7.03
CA ALA A 145 14.09 7.52 -6.63
C ALA A 145 14.24 7.44 -5.11
N GLU A 146 14.12 8.55 -4.38
CA GLU A 146 14.17 8.60 -2.91
C GLU A 146 13.06 7.71 -2.30
N MET A 147 11.82 7.81 -2.79
CA MET A 147 10.73 6.98 -2.30
C MET A 147 11.03 5.48 -2.49
N ILE A 148 11.53 5.09 -3.65
CA ILE A 148 11.91 3.71 -3.95
C ILE A 148 13.07 3.25 -3.06
N LEU A 149 14.08 4.10 -2.88
CA LEU A 149 15.26 3.83 -2.04
C LEU A 149 14.85 3.59 -0.57
N LEU A 150 13.94 4.39 -0.02
CA LEU A 150 13.45 4.22 1.35
C LEU A 150 12.70 2.89 1.52
N ILE A 151 11.93 2.47 0.53
CA ILE A 151 11.26 1.16 0.57
C ILE A 151 12.30 0.02 0.50
N HIS A 152 13.29 0.16 -0.37
CA HIS A 152 14.39 -0.81 -0.48
C HIS A 152 15.13 -0.94 0.86
N GLN A 153 15.50 0.18 1.48
CA GLN A 153 16.13 0.23 2.80
C GLN A 153 15.25 -0.42 3.90
N LEU A 154 13.93 -0.20 3.86
CA LEU A 154 13.02 -0.87 4.79
C LEU A 154 13.09 -2.40 4.64
N PHE A 155 13.17 -2.91 3.41
CA PHE A 155 13.27 -4.35 3.17
C PHE A 155 14.63 -4.90 3.60
N GLU A 156 15.72 -4.18 3.37
CA GLU A 156 17.05 -4.54 3.88
C GLU A 156 17.07 -4.58 5.42
N ASP A 157 16.51 -3.57 6.09
CA ASP A 157 16.41 -3.49 7.56
C ASP A 157 15.59 -4.66 8.16
N LEU A 158 14.65 -5.20 7.40
CA LEU A 158 13.85 -6.35 7.78
C LEU A 158 14.49 -7.70 7.39
N GLY A 159 15.61 -7.68 6.67
CA GLY A 159 16.30 -8.87 6.18
C GLY A 159 15.51 -9.60 5.10
N LEU A 160 14.73 -8.88 4.30
CA LEU A 160 13.96 -9.48 3.19
C LEU A 160 14.87 -9.70 1.98
N GLU A 161 14.95 -10.94 1.54
CA GLU A 161 15.67 -11.33 0.34
C GLU A 161 14.69 -11.69 -0.80
N GLY A 162 15.17 -11.64 -2.05
CA GLY A 162 14.39 -12.09 -3.21
C GLY A 162 13.22 -11.18 -3.62
N VAL A 163 13.12 -9.97 -3.04
CA VAL A 163 12.14 -8.96 -3.47
C VAL A 163 12.67 -8.24 -4.70
N GLN A 164 11.89 -8.24 -5.78
CA GLN A 164 12.26 -7.64 -7.06
C GLN A 164 11.53 -6.33 -7.29
N LEU A 165 12.25 -5.29 -7.69
CA LEU A 165 11.70 -4.01 -8.10
C LEU A 165 11.39 -4.00 -9.59
N ASN A 166 10.15 -3.77 -9.96
CA ASN A 166 9.70 -3.52 -11.32
C ASN A 166 9.39 -2.03 -11.49
N LEU A 167 9.89 -1.43 -12.57
CA LEU A 167 9.69 -0.01 -12.91
C LEU A 167 9.01 0.14 -14.26
N ASN A 168 8.18 1.16 -14.39
CA ASN A 168 7.66 1.66 -15.66
C ASN A 168 7.41 3.17 -15.59
N SER A 169 7.22 3.79 -16.76
CA SER A 169 6.70 5.15 -16.86
C SER A 169 5.41 5.13 -17.67
N LEU A 170 4.38 5.76 -17.10
CA LEU A 170 3.10 6.00 -17.78
C LEU A 170 3.11 7.33 -18.57
N GLY A 171 4.21 8.08 -18.50
CA GLY A 171 4.32 9.39 -19.10
C GLY A 171 3.42 10.45 -18.47
N SER A 172 3.37 11.61 -19.14
CA SER A 172 2.45 12.70 -18.80
C SER A 172 0.99 12.35 -19.15
N LYS A 173 0.06 13.22 -18.80
CA LYS A 173 -1.36 13.10 -19.17
C LYS A 173 -1.57 13.05 -20.68
N GLU A 174 -0.78 13.83 -21.43
CA GLU A 174 -0.76 13.85 -22.88
C GLU A 174 -0.19 12.56 -23.46
N ASP A 175 0.89 12.03 -22.90
CA ASP A 175 1.47 10.75 -23.30
C ASP A 175 0.48 9.61 -23.07
N ARG A 176 -0.18 9.59 -21.90
CA ARG A 176 -1.23 8.64 -21.59
C ARG A 176 -2.40 8.70 -22.56
N LYS A 177 -2.81 9.89 -22.96
CA LYS A 177 -3.89 10.05 -23.96
C LYS A 177 -3.50 9.43 -25.31
N LYS A 178 -2.28 9.72 -25.79
CA LYS A 178 -1.76 9.12 -27.05
C LYS A 178 -1.67 7.60 -26.94
N TYR A 179 -1.10 7.11 -25.85
CA TYR A 179 -0.98 5.67 -25.61
C TYR A 179 -2.35 4.98 -25.52
N ARG A 180 -3.33 5.56 -24.82
CA ARG A 180 -4.69 5.01 -24.75
C ARG A 180 -5.35 4.90 -26.12
N GLN A 181 -5.15 5.85 -27.01
CA GLN A 181 -5.64 5.81 -28.40
C GLN A 181 -4.99 4.66 -29.17
N ALA A 182 -3.67 4.53 -29.12
CA ALA A 182 -2.94 3.45 -29.78
C ALA A 182 -3.35 2.07 -29.23
N LEU A 183 -3.49 1.97 -27.90
CA LEU A 183 -3.91 0.73 -27.25
C LEU A 183 -5.36 0.37 -27.62
N ALA A 184 -6.27 1.33 -27.64
CA ALA A 184 -7.66 1.09 -28.03
C ALA A 184 -7.74 0.56 -29.47
N ALA A 185 -7.05 1.19 -30.41
CA ALA A 185 -6.99 0.73 -31.80
C ALA A 185 -6.41 -0.70 -31.93
N PHE A 186 -5.39 -1.04 -31.14
CA PHE A 186 -4.85 -2.40 -31.09
C PHE A 186 -5.87 -3.40 -30.52
N LEU A 187 -6.55 -3.06 -29.43
CA LEU A 187 -7.50 -3.93 -28.74
C LEU A 187 -8.76 -4.19 -29.60
N ASP A 188 -9.17 -3.22 -30.40
CA ASP A 188 -10.26 -3.41 -31.36
C ASP A 188 -9.96 -4.55 -32.36
N GLY A 189 -8.69 -4.65 -32.80
CA GLY A 189 -8.25 -5.72 -33.70
C GLY A 189 -8.18 -7.12 -33.07
N VAL A 190 -8.18 -7.22 -31.73
CA VAL A 190 -8.07 -8.48 -30.99
C VAL A 190 -9.26 -8.74 -30.07
N GLN A 191 -10.34 -7.95 -30.17
CA GLN A 191 -11.48 -7.96 -29.27
C GLN A 191 -12.12 -9.35 -29.09
N GLU A 192 -12.21 -10.14 -30.17
CA GLU A 192 -12.79 -11.49 -30.15
C GLU A 192 -11.98 -12.47 -29.25
N LYS A 193 -10.69 -12.22 -29.08
CA LYS A 193 -9.78 -13.04 -28.25
C LYS A 193 -9.81 -12.66 -26.78
N LEU A 194 -10.47 -11.56 -26.42
CA LEU A 194 -10.56 -11.07 -25.06
C LEU A 194 -11.75 -11.72 -24.34
N CYS A 195 -11.64 -11.85 -23.03
CA CYS A 195 -12.76 -12.30 -22.19
C CYS A 195 -13.85 -11.24 -22.09
N ASP A 196 -15.07 -11.64 -21.70
CA ASP A 196 -16.24 -10.75 -21.61
C ASP A 196 -16.01 -9.53 -20.72
N ASP A 197 -15.29 -9.71 -19.61
CA ASP A 197 -14.95 -8.60 -18.71
C ASP A 197 -14.03 -7.59 -19.39
N CYS A 198 -12.99 -8.05 -20.10
CA CYS A 198 -12.10 -7.18 -20.86
C CYS A 198 -12.83 -6.48 -21.99
N ARG A 199 -13.68 -7.19 -22.75
CA ARG A 199 -14.49 -6.59 -23.83
C ARG A 199 -15.37 -5.43 -23.33
N ARG A 200 -15.95 -5.56 -22.15
CA ARG A 200 -16.73 -4.47 -21.53
C ARG A 200 -15.86 -3.32 -21.03
N ARG A 201 -14.69 -3.63 -20.44
CA ARG A 201 -13.80 -2.65 -19.81
C ARG A 201 -13.02 -1.80 -20.82
N ILE A 202 -12.62 -2.36 -21.96
CA ILE A 202 -11.79 -1.64 -22.95
C ILE A 202 -12.47 -0.38 -23.50
N GLN A 203 -13.81 -0.35 -23.55
CA GLN A 203 -14.55 0.85 -23.97
C GLN A 203 -14.41 2.02 -23.02
N ARG A 204 -14.25 1.75 -21.72
CA ARG A 204 -14.08 2.78 -20.67
C ARG A 204 -12.62 3.00 -20.32
N ASN A 205 -11.87 1.91 -20.09
CA ASN A 205 -10.46 1.95 -19.74
C ASN A 205 -9.70 0.80 -20.39
N PRO A 206 -9.08 1.01 -21.59
CA PRO A 206 -8.35 -0.02 -22.32
C PRO A 206 -7.15 -0.58 -21.54
N LEU A 207 -6.55 0.19 -20.63
CA LEU A 207 -5.41 -0.24 -19.81
C LEU A 207 -5.72 -1.49 -18.96
N ARG A 208 -6.99 -1.67 -18.56
CA ARG A 208 -7.43 -2.83 -17.76
C ARG A 208 -7.30 -4.16 -18.49
N ALA A 209 -7.24 -4.17 -19.82
CA ALA A 209 -6.99 -5.39 -20.59
C ALA A 209 -5.56 -5.92 -20.38
N LEU A 210 -4.59 -5.03 -20.13
CA LEU A 210 -3.18 -5.40 -19.93
C LEU A 210 -2.94 -6.10 -18.57
N ASP A 211 -3.77 -5.81 -17.57
CA ASP A 211 -3.69 -6.43 -16.23
C ASP A 211 -4.55 -7.68 -16.08
N CYS A 212 -5.17 -8.16 -17.16
CA CYS A 212 -6.03 -9.33 -17.11
C CYS A 212 -5.22 -10.61 -16.86
N LYS A 213 -5.58 -11.36 -15.81
CA LYS A 213 -4.90 -12.61 -15.42
C LYS A 213 -5.35 -13.84 -16.23
N LYS A 214 -6.35 -13.71 -17.12
CA LYS A 214 -6.80 -14.83 -17.95
C LYS A 214 -5.79 -15.10 -19.07
N PRO A 215 -5.31 -16.36 -19.25
CA PRO A 215 -4.26 -16.68 -20.21
C PRO A 215 -4.57 -16.23 -21.66
N GLY A 216 -5.84 -16.38 -22.10
CA GLY A 216 -6.25 -15.93 -23.44
C GLY A 216 -6.13 -14.43 -23.65
N CYS A 217 -6.43 -13.61 -22.63
CA CYS A 217 -6.24 -12.16 -22.71
C CYS A 217 -4.75 -11.78 -22.69
N ALA A 218 -3.97 -12.43 -21.84
CA ALA A 218 -2.53 -12.22 -21.77
C ALA A 218 -1.85 -12.52 -23.13
N GLU A 219 -2.26 -13.60 -23.79
CA GLU A 219 -1.75 -13.95 -25.12
C GLU A 219 -2.22 -12.93 -26.19
N ALA A 220 -3.50 -12.56 -26.18
CA ALA A 220 -4.05 -11.60 -27.13
C ALA A 220 -3.40 -10.21 -27.04
N THR A 221 -2.92 -9.83 -25.85
CA THR A 221 -2.29 -8.52 -25.59
C THR A 221 -0.77 -8.52 -25.71
N LYS A 222 -0.12 -9.64 -26.05
CA LYS A 222 1.36 -9.69 -26.19
C LYS A 222 1.93 -8.67 -27.17
N GLY A 223 1.22 -8.37 -28.27
CA GLY A 223 1.61 -7.39 -29.27
C GLY A 223 1.12 -5.97 -29.00
N ALA A 224 0.57 -5.67 -27.83
CA ALA A 224 0.10 -4.33 -27.50
C ALA A 224 1.25 -3.31 -27.53
N PRO A 225 0.98 -2.05 -27.97
CA PRO A 225 1.96 -0.99 -27.93
C PRO A 225 2.54 -0.80 -26.53
N LEU A 226 3.76 -0.31 -26.43
CA LEU A 226 4.42 -0.04 -25.14
C LEU A 226 4.31 1.44 -24.80
N TYR A 227 4.23 1.76 -23.51
CA TYR A 227 4.28 3.15 -23.03
C TYR A 227 5.54 3.88 -23.49
N SER A 228 6.69 3.18 -23.47
CA SER A 228 8.00 3.73 -23.91
C SER A 228 7.97 4.37 -25.28
N ASP A 229 7.13 3.85 -26.20
CA ASP A 229 7.06 4.31 -27.58
C ASP A 229 6.27 5.63 -27.72
N HIS A 230 5.50 5.99 -26.68
CA HIS A 230 4.60 7.13 -26.67
C HIS A 230 5.05 8.24 -25.70
N LEU A 231 6.14 8.04 -24.95
CA LEU A 231 6.67 9.04 -24.03
C LEU A 231 7.22 10.26 -24.78
N SER A 232 6.91 11.44 -24.30
CA SER A 232 7.54 12.69 -24.70
C SER A 232 9.04 12.69 -24.32
N PRO A 233 9.87 13.56 -24.94
CA PRO A 233 11.26 13.73 -24.51
C PRO A 233 11.39 14.02 -23.01
N GLU A 234 10.57 14.91 -22.50
CA GLU A 234 10.54 15.28 -21.07
C GLU A 234 10.22 14.08 -20.17
N SER A 235 9.20 13.28 -20.51
CA SER A 235 8.86 12.06 -19.76
C SER A 235 9.96 11.02 -19.80
N ARG A 236 10.68 10.91 -20.92
CA ARG A 236 11.87 10.04 -21.04
C ARG A 236 13.03 10.51 -20.18
N GLU A 237 13.32 11.82 -20.17
CA GLU A 237 14.38 12.42 -19.34
C GLU A 237 14.07 12.23 -17.85
N HIS A 238 12.83 12.50 -17.43
CA HIS A 238 12.39 12.25 -16.07
C HIS A 238 12.64 10.79 -15.65
N PHE A 239 12.18 9.85 -16.46
CA PHE A 239 12.32 8.42 -16.15
C PHE A 239 13.78 7.93 -16.20
N ALA A 240 14.59 8.47 -17.10
CA ALA A 240 16.03 8.20 -17.16
C ALA A 240 16.76 8.72 -15.90
N ALA A 241 16.37 9.89 -15.38
CA ALA A 241 16.93 10.42 -14.14
C ALA A 241 16.60 9.55 -12.92
N VAL A 242 15.38 9.01 -12.85
CA VAL A 242 15.00 8.04 -11.79
C VAL A 242 15.87 6.79 -11.86
N GLN A 243 16.02 6.20 -13.06
CA GLN A 243 16.86 5.00 -13.27
C GLN A 243 18.31 5.25 -12.90
N ALA A 244 18.88 6.38 -13.33
CA ALA A 244 20.27 6.76 -13.03
C ALA A 244 20.49 6.94 -11.51
N ALA A 245 19.54 7.55 -10.81
CA ALA A 245 19.61 7.73 -9.35
C ALA A 245 19.56 6.38 -8.60
N LEU A 246 18.68 5.47 -9.01
CA LEU A 246 18.60 4.13 -8.40
C LEU A 246 19.88 3.31 -8.66
N ALA A 247 20.42 3.38 -9.88
CA ALA A 247 21.67 2.71 -10.22
C ALA A 247 22.87 3.26 -9.44
N ALA A 248 22.90 4.57 -9.16
CA ALA A 248 23.95 5.21 -8.36
C ALA A 248 23.92 4.77 -6.88
N HIS A 249 22.82 4.20 -6.40
CA HIS A 249 22.65 3.63 -5.06
C HIS A 249 22.60 2.10 -5.06
N ASP A 250 23.03 1.45 -6.16
CA ASP A 250 23.05 -0.01 -6.30
C ASP A 250 21.69 -0.69 -6.08
N VAL A 251 20.57 0.03 -6.28
CA VAL A 251 19.22 -0.55 -6.19
C VAL A 251 18.91 -1.30 -7.48
N PRO A 252 18.81 -2.64 -7.46
CA PRO A 252 18.53 -3.41 -8.66
C PRO A 252 17.05 -3.25 -9.07
N PHE A 253 16.79 -3.08 -10.35
CA PHE A 253 15.44 -2.99 -10.90
C PHE A 253 15.30 -3.66 -12.26
N THR A 254 14.07 -4.01 -12.59
CA THR A 254 13.69 -4.52 -13.93
C THR A 254 12.70 -3.54 -14.57
N LEU A 255 12.96 -3.16 -15.81
CA LEU A 255 11.99 -2.40 -16.60
C LEU A 255 10.87 -3.34 -17.04
N ASN A 256 9.65 -3.03 -16.60
CA ASN A 256 8.45 -3.79 -16.94
C ASN A 256 7.47 -2.90 -17.73
N PRO A 257 7.54 -2.89 -19.07
CA PRO A 257 6.72 -2.01 -19.90
C PRO A 257 5.22 -2.31 -19.83
N ARG A 258 4.84 -3.41 -19.19
CA ARG A 258 3.44 -3.80 -18.96
C ARG A 258 2.95 -3.49 -17.55
N LEU A 259 3.81 -2.98 -16.69
CA LEU A 259 3.41 -2.59 -15.35
C LEU A 259 2.42 -1.41 -15.44
N VAL A 260 1.19 -1.69 -15.07
CA VAL A 260 0.14 -0.71 -14.82
C VAL A 260 -0.36 -0.90 -13.40
N ARG A 261 -0.94 0.13 -12.80
CA ARG A 261 -1.44 0.06 -11.42
C ARG A 261 -2.96 -0.04 -11.40
N GLY A 262 -3.48 -0.60 -10.31
CA GLY A 262 -4.91 -0.80 -10.10
C GLY A 262 -5.74 0.47 -9.85
N LEU A 263 -5.10 1.63 -9.75
CA LEU A 263 -5.68 2.94 -9.46
C LEU A 263 -5.42 3.89 -10.62
N ASP A 264 -6.40 4.71 -10.98
CA ASP A 264 -6.36 5.48 -12.23
C ASP A 264 -5.59 6.80 -12.10
N TYR A 265 -5.24 7.23 -10.90
CA TYR A 265 -4.55 8.51 -10.63
C TYR A 265 -3.06 8.51 -10.99
N TYR A 266 -2.43 7.35 -11.21
CA TYR A 266 -0.98 7.30 -11.47
C TYR A 266 -0.60 7.88 -12.83
N GLU A 267 0.56 8.56 -12.85
CA GLU A 267 1.25 9.07 -14.02
C GLU A 267 2.77 8.99 -13.87
N LYS A 268 3.54 9.33 -14.91
CA LYS A 268 5.02 9.29 -14.91
C LYS A 268 5.53 7.99 -14.29
N THR A 269 6.34 8.04 -13.24
CA THR A 269 6.94 6.87 -12.60
C THR A 269 5.89 6.01 -11.88
N VAL A 270 5.89 4.72 -12.17
CA VAL A 270 5.18 3.69 -11.40
C VAL A 270 6.14 2.55 -11.08
N PHE A 271 5.95 1.96 -9.90
CA PHE A 271 6.80 0.88 -9.45
C PHE A 271 6.04 -0.15 -8.63
N GLU A 272 6.59 -1.36 -8.59
CA GLU A 272 6.06 -2.47 -7.81
C GLU A 272 7.19 -3.36 -7.31
N PHE A 273 7.20 -3.63 -6.01
CA PHE A 273 8.06 -4.64 -5.41
C PHE A 273 7.30 -5.96 -5.33
N THR A 274 7.89 -7.02 -5.87
CA THR A 274 7.26 -8.34 -5.96
C THR A 274 8.13 -9.41 -5.32
N SER A 275 7.50 -10.46 -4.73
CA SER A 275 8.19 -11.63 -4.21
C SER A 275 7.61 -12.90 -4.79
N GLY A 276 8.47 -13.80 -5.24
CA GLY A 276 8.07 -15.13 -5.74
C GLY A 276 7.40 -16.03 -4.69
N GLU A 277 7.61 -15.74 -3.40
CA GLU A 277 7.06 -16.53 -2.29
C GLU A 277 5.54 -16.32 -2.09
N LEU A 278 4.97 -15.24 -2.65
CA LEU A 278 3.55 -14.92 -2.54
C LEU A 278 2.67 -15.56 -3.63
N GLY A 279 3.26 -16.29 -4.58
CA GLY A 279 2.53 -16.96 -5.66
C GLY A 279 1.96 -15.96 -6.68
N ALA A 280 0.72 -16.18 -7.16
CA ALA A 280 0.11 -15.40 -8.23
C ALA A 280 -0.17 -13.92 -7.87
N GLN A 281 -0.28 -13.60 -6.60
CA GLN A 281 -0.50 -12.24 -6.07
C GLN A 281 0.78 -11.75 -5.39
N ASN A 282 1.83 -11.61 -6.18
CA ASN A 282 3.21 -11.44 -5.72
C ASN A 282 3.62 -10.01 -5.31
N ALA A 283 2.77 -9.01 -5.49
CA ALA A 283 3.07 -7.63 -5.10
C ALA A 283 3.12 -7.48 -3.57
N VAL A 284 4.24 -6.99 -3.04
CA VAL A 284 4.45 -6.66 -1.61
C VAL A 284 4.16 -5.18 -1.38
N ALA A 285 4.74 -4.32 -2.22
CA ALA A 285 4.56 -2.87 -2.18
C ALA A 285 4.40 -2.34 -3.59
N GLY A 286 3.80 -1.18 -3.72
CA GLY A 286 3.73 -0.50 -5.00
C GLY A 286 3.27 0.93 -4.88
N GLY A 287 3.70 1.74 -5.81
CA GLY A 287 3.46 3.17 -5.80
C GLY A 287 3.71 3.83 -7.14
N GLY A 288 3.83 5.13 -7.08
CA GLY A 288 4.10 5.97 -8.24
C GLY A 288 3.67 7.40 -8.04
N ARG A 289 3.85 8.21 -9.07
CA ARG A 289 3.52 9.62 -9.09
C ARG A 289 2.04 9.86 -9.45
N TYR A 290 1.44 10.88 -8.84
CA TYR A 290 0.04 11.24 -9.03
C TYR A 290 -0.18 12.75 -8.88
N ASN A 291 0.32 13.55 -9.83
CA ASN A 291 0.38 15.00 -9.71
C ASN A 291 -0.99 15.71 -9.77
N ASP A 292 -2.00 15.08 -10.35
CA ASP A 292 -3.34 15.65 -10.48
C ASP A 292 -4.24 15.43 -9.26
N LEU A 293 -3.96 14.43 -8.42
CA LEU A 293 -4.88 13.98 -7.38
C LEU A 293 -5.22 15.04 -6.34
N VAL A 294 -4.24 15.88 -5.94
CA VAL A 294 -4.47 16.98 -5.00
C VAL A 294 -5.49 17.96 -5.57
N HIS A 295 -5.35 18.29 -6.87
CA HIS A 295 -6.27 19.19 -7.57
C HIS A 295 -7.66 18.55 -7.76
N GLU A 296 -7.74 17.29 -8.11
CA GLU A 296 -9.00 16.54 -8.27
C GLU A 296 -9.81 16.48 -6.96
N LEU A 297 -9.13 16.53 -5.83
CA LEU A 297 -9.75 16.59 -4.51
C LEU A 297 -9.99 18.00 -3.99
N GLY A 298 -9.86 19.02 -4.86
CA GLY A 298 -10.21 20.40 -4.57
C GLY A 298 -9.08 21.27 -4.02
N GLY A 299 -7.85 20.74 -4.01
CA GLY A 299 -6.65 21.50 -3.66
C GLY A 299 -6.02 22.23 -4.86
N PRO A 300 -4.89 22.92 -4.67
CA PRO A 300 -4.09 23.47 -5.75
C PRO A 300 -3.41 22.35 -6.56
N ALA A 301 -2.81 22.70 -7.70
CA ALA A 301 -1.99 21.78 -8.48
C ALA A 301 -0.66 21.53 -7.73
N VAL A 302 -0.59 20.47 -6.94
CA VAL A 302 0.58 20.07 -6.15
C VAL A 302 1.03 18.69 -6.60
N PRO A 303 2.23 18.55 -7.16
CA PRO A 303 2.78 17.25 -7.52
C PRO A 303 2.96 16.36 -6.31
N ALA A 304 2.72 15.06 -6.50
CA ALA A 304 2.89 14.09 -5.41
C ALA A 304 3.35 12.73 -5.91
N ILE A 305 4.03 12.02 -5.02
CA ILE A 305 4.42 10.63 -5.18
C ILE A 305 4.23 9.88 -3.88
N GLY A 306 3.81 8.63 -3.95
CA GLY A 306 3.64 7.80 -2.78
C GLY A 306 3.69 6.31 -3.07
N PHE A 307 3.61 5.54 -2.00
CA PHE A 307 3.50 4.08 -2.05
C PHE A 307 2.62 3.55 -0.95
N ALA A 308 2.17 2.32 -1.12
CA ALA A 308 1.62 1.50 -0.06
C ALA A 308 2.16 0.07 -0.13
N LEU A 309 2.42 -0.53 1.02
CA LEU A 309 2.70 -1.95 1.18
C LEU A 309 1.60 -2.62 2.01
N GLY A 310 1.30 -3.88 1.70
CA GLY A 310 0.39 -4.70 2.50
C GLY A 310 1.15 -5.40 3.61
N MET A 311 0.79 -5.10 4.88
CA MET A 311 1.45 -5.67 6.07
C MET A 311 1.40 -7.20 6.08
N GLU A 312 0.24 -7.80 5.84
CA GLU A 312 0.04 -9.25 5.88
C GLU A 312 0.87 -9.96 4.80
N ARG A 313 1.09 -9.31 3.65
CA ARG A 313 1.94 -9.85 2.59
C ARG A 313 3.42 -9.77 2.95
N LEU A 314 3.83 -8.64 3.53
CA LEU A 314 5.19 -8.46 4.02
C LEU A 314 5.51 -9.49 5.12
N LEU A 315 4.61 -9.66 6.09
CA LEU A 315 4.76 -10.61 7.17
C LEU A 315 4.82 -12.06 6.70
N ALA A 316 4.12 -12.39 5.61
CA ALA A 316 4.12 -13.74 5.03
C ALA A 316 5.48 -14.15 4.43
N ILE A 317 6.35 -13.17 4.13
CA ILE A 317 7.70 -13.37 3.59
C ILE A 317 8.80 -12.91 4.56
N LEU A 318 8.42 -12.49 5.77
CA LEU A 318 9.38 -12.04 6.79
C LEU A 318 10.15 -13.25 7.34
N PRO A 319 11.49 -13.22 7.32
CA PRO A 319 12.30 -14.33 7.85
C PRO A 319 11.97 -14.64 9.31
N ALA A 320 11.94 -15.92 9.67
CA ALA A 320 11.66 -16.35 11.05
C ALA A 320 12.65 -15.73 12.06
N GLN A 321 13.91 -15.59 11.63
CA GLN A 321 14.99 -15.00 12.43
C GLN A 321 14.77 -13.50 12.73
N ALA A 322 13.93 -12.84 11.95
CA ALA A 322 13.65 -11.41 12.12
C ALA A 322 13.13 -11.06 13.52
N VAL A 323 12.52 -11.97 14.25
CA VAL A 323 11.99 -11.75 15.61
C VAL A 323 12.68 -12.61 16.68
N ALA A 324 13.77 -13.31 16.33
CA ALA A 324 14.53 -14.08 17.31
C ALA A 324 15.29 -13.13 18.25
N GLY A 325 15.16 -13.36 19.56
CA GLY A 325 15.92 -12.61 20.58
C GLY A 325 15.22 -11.38 21.18
N ASP A 326 14.02 -11.01 20.71
CA ASP A 326 13.26 -9.84 21.22
C ASP A 326 12.37 -10.20 22.45
N GLU A 327 12.63 -11.30 23.13
CA GLU A 327 11.85 -11.70 24.30
C GLU A 327 12.44 -11.08 25.57
N ALA A 328 11.65 -10.25 26.24
CA ALA A 328 11.94 -9.83 27.60
C ALA A 328 11.99 -11.05 28.53
N PRO A 329 12.88 -11.08 29.52
CA PRO A 329 12.88 -12.15 30.53
C PRO A 329 11.49 -12.33 31.13
N ARG A 330 11.02 -13.56 31.22
CA ARG A 330 9.75 -13.89 31.86
C ARG A 330 10.00 -14.39 33.28
N VAL A 331 9.34 -13.77 34.24
CA VAL A 331 9.35 -14.14 35.65
C VAL A 331 7.93 -14.52 36.06
N TYR A 332 7.77 -15.71 36.56
CA TYR A 332 6.51 -16.19 37.09
C TYR A 332 6.63 -16.33 38.61
N LEU A 333 5.84 -15.54 39.34
CA LEU A 333 5.88 -15.50 40.79
C LEU A 333 4.71 -16.31 41.35
N VAL A 334 5.01 -17.24 42.24
CA VAL A 334 4.00 -18.10 42.87
C VAL A 334 4.14 -17.96 44.39
N GLY A 335 3.13 -17.47 45.03
CA GLY A 335 3.06 -17.44 46.49
C GLY A 335 2.59 -18.80 47.04
N LEU A 336 3.09 -19.19 48.20
CA LEU A 336 2.71 -20.41 48.87
C LEU A 336 1.74 -20.18 50.05
N ASP A 337 1.62 -18.91 50.43
CA ASP A 337 0.72 -18.44 51.51
C ASP A 337 0.50 -16.93 51.39
N ALA A 338 -0.41 -16.37 52.18
CA ALA A 338 -0.76 -14.97 52.12
C ALA A 338 0.38 -13.98 52.48
N GLU A 339 1.40 -14.43 53.22
CA GLU A 339 2.56 -13.59 53.55
C GLU A 339 3.50 -13.53 52.37
N SER A 340 3.80 -14.66 51.71
CA SER A 340 4.58 -14.73 50.49
C SER A 340 3.91 -14.00 49.32
N ASP A 341 2.58 -14.10 49.17
CA ASP A 341 1.84 -13.34 48.16
C ASP A 341 2.06 -11.83 48.31
N ARG A 342 1.98 -11.32 49.56
CA ARG A 342 2.24 -9.91 49.84
C ARG A 342 3.66 -9.48 49.50
N LEU A 343 4.66 -10.29 49.90
CA LEU A 343 6.06 -10.00 49.63
C LEU A 343 6.36 -10.02 48.12
N LEU A 344 5.81 -10.99 47.39
CA LEU A 344 5.98 -11.09 45.91
C LEU A 344 5.29 -9.93 45.21
N PHE A 345 4.12 -9.48 45.69
CA PHE A 345 3.44 -8.31 45.15
C PHE A 345 4.30 -7.05 45.26
N GLU A 346 5.04 -6.87 46.37
CA GLU A 346 5.96 -5.75 46.54
C GLU A 346 7.13 -5.77 45.52
N GLN A 347 7.51 -6.95 45.02
CA GLN A 347 8.58 -7.11 44.01
C GLN A 347 8.11 -6.88 42.59
N LEU A 348 6.80 -6.82 42.30
CA LEU A 348 6.28 -6.66 40.95
C LEU A 348 6.81 -5.41 40.25
N LYS A 349 6.77 -4.27 40.96
CA LYS A 349 7.20 -2.99 40.37
C LYS A 349 8.70 -2.98 40.01
N PRO A 350 9.63 -3.30 40.92
CA PRO A 350 11.05 -3.35 40.60
C PRO A 350 11.39 -4.31 39.44
N LEU A 351 10.78 -5.49 39.43
CA LEU A 351 10.99 -6.47 38.38
C LEU A 351 10.49 -6.00 37.00
N ARG A 352 9.31 -5.37 36.96
CA ARG A 352 8.77 -4.80 35.71
C ARG A 352 9.59 -3.59 35.21
N GLU A 353 10.09 -2.75 36.13
CA GLU A 353 10.98 -1.63 35.79
C GLU A 353 12.33 -2.11 35.25
N SER A 354 12.81 -3.31 35.57
CA SER A 354 13.98 -3.93 34.96
C SER A 354 13.76 -4.43 33.54
N GLY A 355 12.54 -4.32 33.01
CA GLY A 355 12.18 -4.76 31.66
C GLY A 355 11.71 -6.21 31.58
N ALA A 356 11.54 -6.91 32.72
CA ALA A 356 11.01 -8.27 32.74
C ALA A 356 9.48 -8.29 32.56
N THR A 357 8.97 -9.31 31.87
CA THR A 357 7.54 -9.65 31.88
C THR A 357 7.27 -10.45 33.15
N VAL A 358 6.48 -9.90 34.07
CA VAL A 358 6.24 -10.51 35.40
C VAL A 358 4.75 -10.85 35.53
N GLU A 359 4.49 -12.13 35.75
CA GLU A 359 3.17 -12.68 36.04
C GLU A 359 3.14 -13.17 37.50
N LEU A 360 2.04 -12.99 38.18
CA LEU A 360 1.82 -13.41 39.56
C LEU A 360 0.59 -14.35 39.59
N ASP A 361 0.78 -15.54 40.14
CA ASP A 361 -0.29 -16.50 40.38
C ASP A 361 -0.78 -16.38 41.84
N PHE A 362 -2.10 -16.41 42.02
CA PHE A 362 -2.75 -16.31 43.31
C PHE A 362 -3.54 -17.58 43.64
#